data_8f817ba4548ddad1d18231fe4ce9242e
#
_entry.id   8f817ba4548ddad1d18231fe4ce9242e
#
_cell.length_a   1.000
_cell.length_b   1.000
_cell.length_c   1.000
_cell.angle_alpha   90.00
_cell.angle_beta   90.00
_cell.angle_gamma   90.00
#
_symmetry.space_group_name_H-M   'P 1'
#
loop_
_entity.id
_entity.type
_entity.pdbx_description
1 polymer ?
#
loop_
_entity_poly.entity_id
_entity_poly.type
_entity_poly.pdbx_seq_one_letter_code
_entity_poly.pdbx_strand_id
1 'polypeptide(L)'
;VVESRLFDQRIRKNMVPTQEPVLGKTAGSAFGWRIDPFTGQSALHTGLDFQADTGTPILAAAGGVVVAQEVHPAYGNMVEIDHGNQLVTRYAHASRTFVKRGDLVRRGQKIAEVGTTGRSTGPHLHFEVLVQGVPQDPQKFLHAGAAGAATGTQVATKAAAPRR
;
A
#
# COMPACT_ATOMS: atom_id res chain seq x y z
N VAL A 1 4.81 29.26 -11.64
CA VAL A 1 4.54 29.58 -10.48
C VAL A 1 3.24 29.00 -9.97
N VAL A 2 2.05 29.52 -10.31
CA VAL A 2 0.81 28.86 -9.89
C VAL A 2 0.71 27.50 -10.58
N GLU A 3 1.00 27.44 -11.86
CA GLU A 3 0.96 26.19 -12.61
C GLU A 3 1.98 25.20 -12.09
N SER A 4 3.17 25.69 -11.70
CA SER A 4 4.21 24.86 -11.14
C SER A 4 3.76 24.27 -9.81
N ARG A 5 3.10 25.06 -8.98
CA ARG A 5 2.59 24.58 -7.70
C ARG A 5 1.50 23.51 -7.88
N LEU A 6 0.60 23.71 -8.84
CA LEU A 6 -0.44 22.71 -9.13
C LEU A 6 0.17 21.40 -9.65
N PHE A 7 1.20 21.51 -10.48
CA PHE A 7 1.90 20.34 -10.98
C PHE A 7 2.56 19.58 -9.84
N ASP A 8 3.26 20.29 -8.95
CA ASP A 8 3.89 19.68 -7.78
C ASP A 8 2.87 19.00 -6.87
N GLN A 9 1.70 19.62 -6.66
CA GLN A 9 0.66 19.04 -5.85
C GLN A 9 0.13 17.74 -6.45
N ARG A 10 -0.04 17.70 -7.76
CA ARG A 10 -0.51 16.47 -8.43
C ARG A 10 0.51 15.35 -8.31
N ILE A 11 1.79 15.68 -8.46
CA ILE A 11 2.85 14.68 -8.30
C ILE A 11 2.84 14.13 -6.88
N ARG A 12 2.78 14.99 -5.87
CA ARG A 12 2.75 14.55 -4.48
C ARG A 12 1.54 13.68 -4.18
N LYS A 13 0.37 14.06 -4.71
CA LYS A 13 -0.85 13.29 -4.51
C LYS A 13 -0.70 11.87 -5.05
N ASN A 14 -0.06 11.72 -6.23
CA ASN A 14 0.14 10.42 -6.83
C ASN A 14 1.24 9.61 -6.14
N MET A 15 2.05 10.25 -5.30
CA MET A 15 3.13 9.60 -4.56
C MET A 15 2.77 9.26 -3.12
N VAL A 16 1.58 9.66 -2.66
CA VAL A 16 1.10 9.29 -1.33
C VAL A 16 0.33 7.97 -1.44
N PRO A 17 0.60 6.98 -0.58
CA PRO A 17 0.03 5.63 -0.74
C PRO A 17 -1.44 5.58 -0.29
N THR A 18 -2.31 6.13 -1.13
CA THR A 18 -3.75 6.22 -0.88
C THR A 18 -4.56 5.18 -1.63
N GLN A 19 -3.97 4.53 -2.63
CA GLN A 19 -4.66 3.49 -3.41
C GLN A 19 -4.72 2.19 -2.60
N GLU A 20 -5.92 1.62 -2.50
CA GLU A 20 -6.05 0.28 -1.90
C GLU A 20 -5.22 -0.72 -2.69
N PRO A 21 -4.33 -1.46 -2.04
CA PRO A 21 -3.47 -2.41 -2.74
C PRO A 21 -4.21 -3.65 -3.22
N VAL A 22 -5.36 -3.97 -2.63
CA VAL A 22 -6.25 -5.05 -3.08
C VAL A 22 -7.65 -4.46 -3.14
N LEU A 23 -8.22 -4.39 -4.35
CA LEU A 23 -9.51 -3.74 -4.55
C LEU A 23 -10.64 -4.51 -3.89
N GLY A 24 -11.55 -3.77 -3.28
CA GLY A 24 -12.79 -4.33 -2.74
C GLY A 24 -12.62 -5.17 -1.50
N LYS A 25 -11.46 -5.16 -0.87
CA LYS A 25 -11.21 -5.92 0.35
C LYS A 25 -11.00 -4.98 1.52
N THR A 26 -11.50 -5.39 2.69
CA THR A 26 -11.22 -4.68 3.93
C THR A 26 -10.07 -5.36 4.63
N ALA A 27 -9.34 -4.61 5.46
CA ALA A 27 -8.22 -5.16 6.21
C ALA A 27 -8.73 -6.19 7.22
N GLY A 28 -8.11 -7.35 7.22
CA GLY A 28 -8.45 -8.43 8.15
C GLY A 28 -7.73 -8.31 9.48
N SER A 29 -6.48 -7.83 9.47
CA SER A 29 -5.68 -7.61 10.67
C SER A 29 -5.07 -6.23 10.60
N ALA A 30 -5.26 -5.45 11.66
CA ALA A 30 -4.83 -4.06 11.70
C ALA A 30 -3.39 -3.94 12.20
N PHE A 31 -2.81 -2.78 11.95
CA PHE A 31 -1.52 -2.38 12.50
C PHE A 31 -1.60 -2.31 14.03
N GLY A 32 -0.55 -2.76 14.71
CA GLY A 32 -0.45 -2.64 16.15
C GLY A 32 -0.12 -3.97 16.84
N TRP A 33 -0.16 -3.98 18.17
CA TRP A 33 0.20 -5.15 18.96
C TRP A 33 -0.87 -6.23 18.86
N ARG A 34 -0.44 -7.48 18.67
CA ARG A 34 -1.33 -8.64 18.63
C ARG A 34 -0.56 -9.90 19.00
N ILE A 35 -1.27 -11.01 19.11
CA ILE A 35 -0.65 -12.32 19.39
C ILE A 35 -0.12 -12.90 18.07
N ASP A 36 1.15 -13.25 18.05
CA ASP A 36 1.79 -13.87 16.89
C ASP A 36 1.24 -15.29 16.73
N PRO A 37 0.66 -15.65 15.58
CA PRO A 37 0.04 -16.96 15.39
C PRO A 37 1.04 -18.11 15.41
N PHE A 38 2.33 -17.86 15.21
CA PHE A 38 3.34 -18.91 15.20
C PHE A 38 3.95 -19.13 16.57
N THR A 39 4.13 -18.07 17.38
CA THR A 39 4.82 -18.19 18.66
C THR A 39 3.88 -18.07 19.85
N GLY A 40 2.68 -17.53 19.67
CA GLY A 40 1.74 -17.28 20.77
C GLY A 40 2.10 -16.09 21.63
N GLN A 41 3.13 -15.34 21.28
CA GLN A 41 3.60 -14.18 22.04
C GLN A 41 3.08 -12.88 21.46
N SER A 42 3.02 -11.82 22.29
CA SER A 42 2.68 -10.49 21.82
C SER A 42 3.75 -9.98 20.84
N ALA A 43 3.31 -9.45 19.71
CA ALA A 43 4.20 -8.90 18.70
C ALA A 43 3.55 -7.71 18.03
N LEU A 44 4.36 -6.77 17.57
CA LEU A 44 3.88 -5.63 16.82
C LEU A 44 3.58 -6.08 15.39
N HIS A 45 2.34 -5.89 14.95
CA HIS A 45 1.97 -6.07 13.55
C HIS A 45 2.27 -4.78 12.81
N THR A 46 3.27 -4.81 11.93
CA THR A 46 3.86 -3.62 11.33
C THR A 46 3.14 -3.14 10.07
N GLY A 47 1.99 -3.74 9.73
CA GLY A 47 1.25 -3.37 8.53
C GLY A 47 -0.21 -3.76 8.63
N LEU A 48 -0.86 -3.81 7.47
CA LEU A 48 -2.24 -4.30 7.32
C LEU A 48 -2.24 -5.59 6.53
N ASP A 49 -3.10 -6.53 6.93
CA ASP A 49 -3.31 -7.75 6.16
C ASP A 49 -4.67 -7.67 5.45
N PHE A 50 -4.68 -7.97 4.15
CA PHE A 50 -5.88 -8.03 3.35
C PHE A 50 -6.11 -9.48 2.94
N GLN A 51 -7.18 -10.09 3.43
CA GLN A 51 -7.52 -11.46 3.05
C GLN A 51 -8.03 -11.46 1.61
N ALA A 52 -7.44 -12.30 0.79
CA ALA A 52 -7.81 -12.41 -0.61
C ALA A 52 -7.32 -13.74 -1.15
N ASP A 53 -7.99 -14.23 -2.20
CA ASP A 53 -7.59 -15.50 -2.80
C ASP A 53 -6.26 -15.36 -3.53
N THR A 54 -5.52 -16.46 -3.58
CA THR A 54 -4.29 -16.54 -4.36
C THR A 54 -4.58 -16.14 -5.81
N GLY A 55 -3.75 -15.25 -6.36
CA GLY A 55 -3.93 -14.75 -7.71
C GLY A 55 -4.64 -13.41 -7.80
N THR A 56 -5.22 -12.91 -6.70
CA THR A 56 -5.83 -11.59 -6.69
C THR A 56 -4.78 -10.52 -6.98
N PRO A 57 -5.06 -9.56 -7.87
CA PRO A 57 -4.07 -8.52 -8.19
C PRO A 57 -3.69 -7.67 -6.99
N ILE A 58 -2.40 -7.41 -6.86
CA ILE A 58 -1.86 -6.44 -5.91
C ILE A 58 -1.47 -5.20 -6.70
N LEU A 59 -1.96 -4.05 -6.26
CA LEU A 59 -1.77 -2.77 -6.95
C LEU A 59 -0.83 -1.88 -6.16
N ALA A 60 -0.02 -1.10 -6.89
CA ALA A 60 0.85 -0.12 -6.25
C ALA A 60 -0.01 0.96 -5.57
N ALA A 61 0.24 1.19 -4.29
CA ALA A 61 -0.52 2.16 -3.51
C ALA A 61 -0.25 3.60 -3.95
N ALA A 62 0.87 3.82 -4.59
CA ALA A 62 1.27 5.12 -5.14
C ALA A 62 2.34 4.90 -6.21
N GLY A 63 2.63 5.94 -6.97
CA GLY A 63 3.70 5.89 -7.97
C GLY A 63 5.07 5.91 -7.33
N GLY A 64 6.06 5.36 -8.01
CA GLY A 64 7.42 5.35 -7.51
C GLY A 64 8.33 4.42 -8.28
N VAL A 65 9.44 4.06 -7.64
CA VAL A 65 10.47 3.19 -8.20
C VAL A 65 10.56 1.92 -7.35
N VAL A 66 10.58 0.76 -7.99
CA VAL A 66 10.78 -0.51 -7.29
C VAL A 66 12.24 -0.54 -6.79
N VAL A 67 12.41 -0.61 -5.48
CA VAL A 67 13.76 -0.64 -4.88
C VAL A 67 14.13 -2.03 -4.38
N ALA A 68 13.16 -2.93 -4.26
CA ALA A 68 13.43 -4.32 -3.92
C ALA A 68 12.37 -5.22 -4.53
N GLN A 69 12.79 -6.36 -5.03
CA GLN A 69 11.93 -7.47 -5.44
C GLN A 69 12.76 -8.71 -5.15
N GLU A 70 12.36 -9.45 -4.12
CA GLU A 70 13.18 -10.55 -3.63
C GLU A 70 12.32 -11.58 -2.89
N VAL A 71 12.91 -12.73 -2.62
CA VAL A 71 12.31 -13.76 -1.77
C VAL A 71 12.91 -13.60 -0.39
N HIS A 72 12.08 -13.23 0.57
CA HIS A 72 12.50 -13.00 1.96
C HIS A 72 12.01 -14.16 2.82
N PRO A 73 12.80 -14.64 3.80
CA PRO A 73 12.39 -15.79 4.63
C PRO A 73 11.04 -15.56 5.34
N ALA A 74 10.77 -14.35 5.80
CA ALA A 74 9.52 -14.04 6.50
C ALA A 74 8.46 -13.48 5.56
N TYR A 75 8.82 -12.52 4.70
CA TYR A 75 7.87 -11.86 3.81
C TYR A 75 7.53 -12.64 2.55
N GLY A 76 8.29 -13.70 2.23
CA GLY A 76 8.10 -14.44 0.99
C GLY A 76 8.46 -13.60 -0.21
N ASN A 77 7.72 -13.74 -1.31
CA ASN A 77 7.90 -12.89 -2.48
C ASN A 77 7.45 -11.48 -2.11
N MET A 78 8.40 -10.54 -2.15
CA MET A 78 8.20 -9.20 -1.63
C MET A 78 8.60 -8.16 -2.65
N VAL A 79 7.82 -7.06 -2.71
CA VAL A 79 8.13 -5.89 -3.53
C VAL A 79 8.14 -4.67 -2.62
N GLU A 80 9.15 -3.80 -2.79
CA GLU A 80 9.19 -2.50 -2.12
C GLU A 80 9.25 -1.40 -3.15
N ILE A 81 8.45 -0.35 -2.95
CA ILE A 81 8.38 0.80 -3.83
C ILE A 81 8.75 2.05 -3.04
N ASP A 82 9.71 2.81 -3.57
CA ASP A 82 10.13 4.08 -3.00
C ASP A 82 9.34 5.19 -3.71
N HIS A 83 8.58 5.94 -2.93
CA HIS A 83 7.72 7.01 -3.45
C HIS A 83 8.35 8.40 -3.34
N GLY A 84 9.60 8.47 -2.84
CA GLY A 84 10.25 9.74 -2.54
C GLY A 84 9.97 10.19 -1.12
N ASN A 85 10.69 11.21 -0.65
CA ASN A 85 10.54 11.77 0.68
C ASN A 85 10.66 10.73 1.79
N GLN A 86 11.47 9.68 1.54
CA GLN A 86 11.73 8.59 2.50
C GLN A 86 10.46 7.76 2.80
N LEU A 87 9.51 7.77 1.88
CA LEU A 87 8.26 7.03 1.99
C LEU A 87 8.33 5.79 1.11
N VAL A 88 8.19 4.62 1.73
CA VAL A 88 8.30 3.33 1.05
C VAL A 88 7.08 2.49 1.39
N THR A 89 6.56 1.75 0.41
CA THR A 89 5.53 0.74 0.67
C THR A 89 6.09 -0.65 0.38
N ARG A 90 5.64 -1.63 1.14
CA ARG A 90 6.10 -3.03 1.03
C ARG A 90 4.91 -3.95 0.88
N TYR A 91 5.02 -4.90 -0.06
CA TYR A 91 3.97 -5.84 -0.43
C TYR A 91 4.53 -7.24 -0.30
N ALA A 92 3.97 -8.04 0.59
CA ALA A 92 4.54 -9.33 0.98
C ALA A 92 3.61 -10.51 0.69
N HIS A 93 4.19 -11.71 0.73
CA HIS A 93 3.51 -13.00 0.57
C HIS A 93 2.92 -13.21 -0.82
N ALA A 94 3.42 -12.51 -1.83
CA ALA A 94 2.94 -12.64 -3.20
C ALA A 94 3.18 -14.04 -3.75
N SER A 95 2.25 -14.51 -4.59
CA SER A 95 2.46 -15.75 -5.33
C SER A 95 3.37 -15.53 -6.53
N ARG A 96 3.27 -14.36 -7.15
CA ARG A 96 4.15 -13.96 -8.26
C ARG A 96 4.22 -12.44 -8.33
N THR A 97 5.31 -11.96 -8.93
CA THR A 97 5.56 -10.53 -9.10
C THR A 97 5.73 -10.21 -10.57
N PHE A 98 5.34 -8.99 -10.97
CA PHE A 98 5.38 -8.54 -12.37
C PHE A 98 6.34 -7.39 -12.58
N VAL A 99 7.02 -6.95 -11.53
CA VAL A 99 7.97 -5.85 -11.58
C VAL A 99 9.30 -6.30 -11.00
N LYS A 100 10.35 -5.57 -11.32
CA LYS A 100 11.67 -5.85 -10.80
C LYS A 100 12.32 -4.55 -10.33
N ARG A 101 13.39 -4.69 -9.59
CA ARG A 101 14.14 -3.56 -9.07
C ARG A 101 14.52 -2.62 -10.21
N GLY A 102 14.26 -1.33 -10.02
CA GLY A 102 14.53 -0.29 -10.98
C GLY A 102 13.34 0.11 -11.83
N ASP A 103 12.26 -0.70 -11.83
CA ASP A 103 11.07 -0.37 -12.62
C ASP A 103 10.35 0.83 -12.03
N LEU A 104 9.84 1.68 -12.92
CA LEU A 104 8.94 2.76 -12.55
C LEU A 104 7.52 2.22 -12.54
N VAL A 105 6.75 2.55 -11.50
CA VAL A 105 5.36 2.11 -11.40
C VAL A 105 4.47 3.31 -11.15
N ARG A 106 3.21 3.18 -11.58
CA ARG A 106 2.18 4.19 -11.39
C ARG A 106 1.25 3.76 -10.26
N ARG A 107 0.62 4.73 -9.63
CA ARG A 107 -0.44 4.47 -8.66
C ARG A 107 -1.52 3.61 -9.32
N GLY A 108 -1.87 2.51 -8.66
CA GLY A 108 -2.89 1.59 -9.17
C GLY A 108 -2.40 0.54 -10.17
N GLN A 109 -1.12 0.56 -10.54
CA GLN A 109 -0.57 -0.43 -11.45
C GLN A 109 -0.47 -1.79 -10.76
N LYS A 110 -0.84 -2.87 -11.49
CA LYS A 110 -0.66 -4.23 -10.98
C LYS A 110 0.82 -4.54 -10.88
N ILE A 111 1.27 -4.94 -9.70
CA ILE A 111 2.69 -5.25 -9.46
C ILE A 111 2.92 -6.70 -9.05
N ALA A 112 1.89 -7.37 -8.56
CA ALA A 112 2.03 -8.73 -8.05
C ALA A 112 0.65 -9.38 -7.94
N GLU A 113 0.63 -10.62 -7.47
CA GLU A 113 -0.61 -11.36 -7.16
C GLU A 113 -0.51 -11.93 -5.75
N VAL A 114 -1.64 -11.94 -5.05
CA VAL A 114 -1.73 -12.45 -3.68
C VAL A 114 -1.32 -13.92 -3.63
N GLY A 115 -0.66 -14.29 -2.56
CA GLY A 115 -0.28 -15.66 -2.29
C GLY A 115 -0.14 -15.90 -0.81
N THR A 116 0.65 -16.92 -0.46
CA THR A 116 0.89 -17.30 0.93
C THR A 116 2.35 -17.72 1.12
N THR A 117 3.26 -17.11 0.33
CA THR A 117 4.69 -17.41 0.42
C THR A 117 5.30 -16.81 1.67
N GLY A 118 6.41 -17.39 2.13
CA GLY A 118 7.06 -16.94 3.34
C GLY A 118 6.31 -17.37 4.58
N ARG A 119 6.39 -16.56 5.63
CA ARG A 119 5.76 -16.87 6.92
C ARG A 119 4.31 -16.41 6.90
N SER A 120 3.43 -17.30 6.48
CA SER A 120 2.01 -16.99 6.27
C SER A 120 1.15 -18.18 6.65
N THR A 121 -0.03 -17.92 7.24
CA THR A 121 -0.97 -18.96 7.63
C THR A 121 -2.07 -19.17 6.59
N GLY A 122 -2.09 -18.39 5.54
CA GLY A 122 -3.08 -18.51 4.47
C GLY A 122 -2.97 -17.34 3.50
N PRO A 123 -3.68 -17.39 2.36
CA PRO A 123 -3.54 -16.37 1.33
C PRO A 123 -3.98 -14.99 1.82
N HIS A 124 -3.08 -14.03 1.69
CA HIS A 124 -3.35 -12.64 2.05
C HIS A 124 -2.23 -11.75 1.53
N LEU A 125 -2.49 -10.44 1.50
CA LEU A 125 -1.46 -9.45 1.27
C LEU A 125 -1.11 -8.82 2.62
N HIS A 126 0.19 -8.79 2.94
CA HIS A 126 0.70 -7.99 4.06
C HIS A 126 1.28 -6.72 3.46
N PHE A 127 0.70 -5.58 3.83
CA PHE A 127 1.02 -4.27 3.27
C PHE A 127 1.58 -3.36 4.34
N GLU A 128 2.76 -2.80 4.12
CA GLU A 128 3.42 -1.90 5.06
C GLU A 128 3.68 -0.55 4.42
N VAL A 129 3.57 0.50 5.22
CA VAL A 129 4.01 1.85 4.88
C VAL A 129 5.11 2.23 5.85
N LEU A 130 6.26 2.64 5.30
CA LEU A 130 7.42 3.01 6.11
C LEU A 130 7.82 4.46 5.81
N VAL A 131 8.05 5.22 6.86
CA VAL A 131 8.59 6.59 6.76
C VAL A 131 9.92 6.59 7.45
N GLN A 132 10.99 6.90 6.72
CA GLN A 132 12.37 6.84 7.24
C GLN A 132 12.66 5.47 7.87
N GLY A 133 12.15 4.41 7.25
CA GLY A 133 12.35 3.05 7.73
C GLY A 133 11.47 2.63 8.89
N VAL A 134 10.63 3.53 9.41
CA VAL A 134 9.78 3.25 10.56
C VAL A 134 8.36 2.91 10.09
N PRO A 135 7.83 1.73 10.47
CA PRO A 135 6.46 1.36 10.08
C PRO A 135 5.42 2.34 10.60
N GLN A 136 4.48 2.67 9.74
CA GLN A 136 3.35 3.55 10.03
C GLN A 136 2.07 2.78 9.82
N ASP A 137 0.98 3.21 10.47
CA ASP A 137 -0.33 2.62 10.26
C ASP A 137 -0.80 2.95 8.83
N PRO A 138 -0.89 1.95 7.93
CA PRO A 138 -1.30 2.20 6.56
C PRO A 138 -2.70 2.79 6.43
N GLN A 139 -3.59 2.56 7.40
CA GLN A 139 -4.95 3.09 7.35
C GLN A 139 -4.99 4.61 7.33
N LYS A 140 -3.99 5.26 7.93
CA LYS A 140 -3.89 6.71 7.89
C LYS A 140 -3.80 7.23 6.46
N PHE A 141 -3.07 6.52 5.62
CA PHE A 141 -2.89 6.91 4.22
C PHE A 141 -4.10 6.53 3.37
N LEU A 142 -4.63 5.34 3.58
CA LEU A 142 -5.78 4.87 2.81
C LEU A 142 -7.05 5.66 3.15
N HIS A 143 -7.26 6.00 4.42
CA HIS A 143 -8.39 6.82 4.84
C HIS A 143 -8.29 8.23 4.27
N ALA A 144 -7.09 8.80 4.22
CA ALA A 144 -6.88 10.12 3.64
C ALA A 144 -7.30 10.13 2.17
N GLY A 145 -6.98 9.05 1.43
CA GLY A 145 -7.40 8.92 0.05
C GLY A 145 -8.91 8.84 -0.10
N ALA A 146 -9.56 8.05 0.75
CA ALA A 146 -11.01 7.91 0.73
C ALA A 146 -11.69 9.23 1.10
N ALA A 147 -11.20 9.91 2.13
CA ALA A 147 -11.74 11.21 2.53
C ALA A 147 -11.58 12.24 1.43
N GLY A 148 -10.42 12.26 0.78
CA GLY A 148 -10.18 13.17 -0.33
C GLY A 148 -11.09 12.91 -1.50
N ALA A 149 -11.30 11.64 -1.83
CA ALA A 149 -12.21 11.26 -2.92
C ALA A 149 -13.64 11.67 -2.61
N ALA A 150 -14.10 11.42 -1.38
CA ALA A 150 -15.46 11.81 -0.96
C ALA A 150 -15.63 13.32 -1.02
N THR A 151 -14.65 14.06 -0.53
CA THR A 151 -14.69 15.52 -0.56
C THR A 151 -14.73 16.02 -2.01
N GLY A 152 -13.92 15.44 -2.86
CA GLY A 152 -13.90 15.81 -4.26
C GLY A 152 -15.24 15.56 -4.94
N THR A 153 -15.87 14.45 -4.62
CA THR A 153 -17.19 14.13 -5.16
C THR A 153 -18.23 15.15 -4.71
N GLN A 154 -18.21 15.48 -3.43
CA GLN A 154 -19.15 16.45 -2.90
C GLN A 154 -18.95 17.82 -3.54
N VAL A 155 -17.73 18.25 -3.69
CA VAL A 155 -17.45 19.52 -4.35
C VAL A 155 -17.97 19.52 -5.77
N ALA A 156 -17.74 18.43 -6.48
CA ALA A 156 -18.20 18.32 -7.86
C ALA A 156 -19.71 18.37 -7.98
N THR A 157 -20.41 17.78 -7.04
CA THR A 157 -21.88 17.76 -7.10
C THR A 157 -22.51 19.00 -6.56
N LYS A 158 -21.93 19.63 -5.61
CA LYS A 158 -22.49 20.82 -5.02
C LYS A 158 -22.07 22.04 -5.71
N ALA A 159 -21.44 21.90 -5.96
CA ALA A 159 -21.08 22.55 -6.01
C ALA A 159 -20.46 22.82 -5.68
N ALA A 160 -20.74 22.38 -5.41
CA ALA A 160 -20.62 22.05 -4.93
C ALA A 160 -20.17 22.14 -4.22
N ALA A 161 -20.17 22.37 -3.97
CA ALA A 161 -19.96 22.27 -3.09
C ALA A 161 -19.05 22.40 -2.58
N PRO A 162 -18.74 22.79 -2.47
CA PRO A 162 -18.06 22.74 -2.08
C PRO A 162 -17.06 22.68 -1.67
N ARG A 163 -16.58 22.69 -1.72
CA ARG A 163 -16.04 22.28 -1.40
C ARG A 163 -15.16 22.44 -1.07
N ARG A 164 -14.95 22.60 -0.84
CA ARG A 164 -14.56 22.26 -0.57
C ARG A 164 -13.93 22.44 -0.39
#